data_7c460eff4a103cb65230bd93ab7e688b
#
_entry.id   7c460eff4a103cb65230bd93ab7e688b
#
_cell.length_a   1.000
_cell.length_b   1.000
_cell.length_c   1.000
_cell.angle_alpha   90.00
_cell.angle_beta   90.00
_cell.angle_gamma   90.00
#
_symmetry.space_group_name_H-M   'P 1'
#
loop_
_entity.id
_entity.type
_entity.pdbx_description
1 polymer ?
#
loop_
_entity_poly.entity_id
_entity_poly.type
_entity_poly.pdbx_seq_one_letter_code
_entity_poly.pdbx_strand_id
1 'polypeptide(L)'
;GRGRMEPYMLECCVDSVESAMEAEKGGADRLELCAALVIGGISPGLALFEEVRKCCGLPVRVLLRPRFGDFLYTEHEFELLRKEVALFREKGADGVVIGCLKKDGSLHMEQMRELIREAGSMKITLHRAFDVCAEPMRVYGQAGELGIDTILTSGQRENCLAGMPLLKELSKLRQRTGGPQIMAGAGVTPDVIRTFLEETDITAYHLSAKKTMDSGMRYRREGVPMGLPSLSEYTIYRTDSRVVAEAKRILTENGTR
;
A
#
# COMPACT_ATOMS: atom_id res chain seq x y z
N GLY A 1 20.75 24.13 11.59
CA GLY A 1 20.08 23.13 12.39
C GLY A 1 19.81 21.87 11.57
N ARG A 2 20.27 20.72 12.04
CA ARG A 2 19.87 19.44 11.44
C ARG A 2 18.36 19.29 11.66
N GLY A 3 17.57 19.39 10.60
CA GLY A 3 16.14 19.13 10.68
C GLY A 3 15.91 17.78 11.34
N ARG A 4 14.84 17.68 12.16
CA ARG A 4 14.42 16.40 12.73
C ARG A 4 14.24 15.40 11.59
N MET A 5 14.94 14.26 11.66
CA MET A 5 14.68 13.17 10.76
C MET A 5 13.22 12.74 10.93
N GLU A 6 12.54 12.57 9.80
CA GLU A 6 11.19 12.04 9.77
C GLU A 6 11.20 10.63 10.37
N PRO A 7 10.22 10.29 11.21
CA PRO A 7 10.16 8.94 11.77
C PRO A 7 9.98 7.90 10.68
N TYR A 8 10.56 6.74 10.87
CA TYR A 8 10.35 5.62 9.94
C TYR A 8 8.91 5.14 10.00
N MET A 9 8.40 4.76 8.83
CA MET A 9 7.06 4.18 8.68
C MET A 9 7.19 2.78 8.08
N LEU A 10 6.71 1.78 8.80
CA LEU A 10 6.59 0.42 8.30
C LEU A 10 5.11 0.08 8.16
N GLU A 11 4.63 0.05 6.92
CA GLU A 11 3.26 -0.30 6.60
C GLU A 11 3.20 -1.74 6.09
N CYS A 12 2.27 -2.52 6.61
CA CYS A 12 2.06 -3.90 6.16
C CYS A 12 0.73 -4.01 5.42
N CYS A 13 0.75 -4.58 4.20
CA CYS A 13 -0.49 -4.85 3.47
C CYS A 13 -1.03 -6.22 3.88
N VAL A 14 -2.30 -6.25 4.25
CA VAL A 14 -2.95 -7.43 4.81
C VAL A 14 -4.35 -7.60 4.21
N ASP A 15 -4.81 -8.84 4.10
CA ASP A 15 -6.14 -9.17 3.59
C ASP A 15 -6.92 -10.12 4.50
N SER A 16 -6.50 -10.24 5.76
CA SER A 16 -7.20 -11.05 6.76
C SER A 16 -6.97 -10.49 8.15
N VAL A 17 -7.83 -10.86 9.08
CA VAL A 17 -7.69 -10.49 10.50
C VAL A 17 -6.41 -11.10 11.06
N GLU A 18 -6.14 -12.36 10.75
CA GLU A 18 -4.95 -13.08 11.22
C GLU A 18 -3.67 -12.37 10.78
N SER A 19 -3.62 -11.93 9.52
CA SER A 19 -2.46 -11.18 9.01
C SER A 19 -2.34 -9.80 9.68
N ALA A 20 -3.45 -9.13 9.95
CA ALA A 20 -3.42 -7.85 10.67
C ALA A 20 -2.82 -8.02 12.08
N MET A 21 -3.23 -9.07 12.78
CA MET A 21 -2.71 -9.38 14.12
C MET A 21 -1.22 -9.74 14.08
N GLU A 22 -0.78 -10.47 13.06
CA GLU A 22 0.63 -10.81 12.89
C GLU A 22 1.47 -9.57 12.56
N ALA A 23 0.94 -8.65 11.75
CA ALA A 23 1.63 -7.39 11.45
C ALA A 23 1.81 -6.54 12.72
N GLU A 24 0.76 -6.42 13.54
CA GLU A 24 0.84 -5.72 14.82
C GLU A 24 1.84 -6.36 15.76
N LYS A 25 1.80 -7.68 15.89
CA LYS A 25 2.74 -8.44 16.71
C LYS A 25 4.19 -8.21 16.29
N GLY A 26 4.44 -8.10 14.99
CA GLY A 26 5.78 -7.84 14.45
C GLY A 26 6.24 -6.39 14.61
N GLY A 27 5.35 -5.46 14.97
CA GLY A 27 5.71 -4.07 15.20
C GLY A 27 5.48 -3.14 14.00
N ALA A 28 4.63 -3.51 13.06
CA ALA A 28 4.23 -2.61 11.99
C ALA A 28 3.60 -1.33 12.59
N ASP A 29 3.75 -0.22 11.89
CA ASP A 29 3.22 1.07 12.34
C ASP A 29 1.83 1.36 11.80
N ARG A 30 1.47 0.74 10.68
CA ARG A 30 0.21 0.97 9.98
C ARG A 30 -0.14 -0.23 9.10
N LEU A 31 -1.41 -0.42 8.85
CA LEU A 31 -1.91 -1.41 7.90
C LEU A 31 -2.44 -0.73 6.64
N GLU A 32 -2.21 -1.36 5.49
CA GLU A 32 -3.03 -1.18 4.31
C GLU A 32 -3.93 -2.41 4.22
N LEU A 33 -5.23 -2.22 4.30
CA LEU A 33 -6.21 -3.31 4.26
C LEU A 33 -6.77 -3.47 2.87
N CYS A 34 -6.73 -4.69 2.35
CA CYS A 34 -7.28 -5.01 1.04
C CYS A 34 -7.97 -6.38 1.07
N ALA A 35 -8.50 -6.79 -0.05
CA ALA A 35 -8.92 -8.16 -0.33
C ALA A 35 -8.06 -8.72 -1.45
N ALA A 36 -7.98 -10.04 -1.57
CA ALA A 36 -7.35 -10.71 -2.70
C ALA A 36 -5.92 -10.19 -2.99
N LEU A 37 -5.08 -10.17 -1.97
CA LEU A 37 -3.69 -9.69 -2.10
C LEU A 37 -2.91 -10.45 -3.18
N VAL A 38 -3.25 -11.70 -3.42
CA VAL A 38 -2.64 -12.57 -4.43
C VAL A 38 -2.74 -12.03 -5.85
N ILE A 39 -3.73 -11.18 -6.13
CA ILE A 39 -3.88 -10.49 -7.43
C ILE A 39 -3.52 -9.01 -7.35
N GLY A 40 -2.76 -8.61 -6.34
CA GLY A 40 -2.35 -7.21 -6.15
C GLY A 40 -3.24 -6.38 -5.24
N GLY A 41 -4.31 -6.97 -4.72
CA GLY A 41 -5.24 -6.30 -3.81
C GLY A 41 -6.37 -5.56 -4.54
N ILE A 42 -7.56 -5.70 -3.99
CA ILE A 42 -8.78 -4.97 -4.39
C ILE A 42 -9.46 -4.45 -3.12
N SER A 43 -10.51 -3.66 -3.27
CA SER A 43 -11.26 -3.12 -2.13
C SER A 43 -11.71 -4.22 -1.18
N PRO A 44 -11.47 -4.09 0.14
CA PRO A 44 -11.97 -5.07 1.11
C PRO A 44 -13.44 -4.83 1.42
N GLY A 45 -14.10 -5.87 1.93
CA GLY A 45 -15.45 -5.72 2.45
C GLY A 45 -15.46 -4.99 3.78
N LEU A 46 -16.58 -4.36 4.10
CA LEU A 46 -16.74 -3.63 5.36
C LEU A 46 -16.60 -4.57 6.58
N ALA A 47 -17.15 -5.79 6.50
CA ALA A 47 -17.05 -6.75 7.59
C ALA A 47 -15.59 -7.06 7.96
N LEU A 48 -14.72 -7.21 6.96
CA LEU A 48 -13.29 -7.41 7.21
C LEU A 48 -12.68 -6.21 7.95
N PHE A 49 -13.00 -5.01 7.51
CA PHE A 49 -12.54 -3.79 8.16
C PHE A 49 -12.97 -3.73 9.63
N GLU A 50 -14.23 -4.02 9.91
CA GLU A 50 -14.77 -3.98 11.28
C GLU A 50 -14.10 -5.03 12.18
N GLU A 51 -13.89 -6.24 11.67
CA GLU A 51 -13.20 -7.29 12.46
C GLU A 51 -11.72 -6.91 12.69
N VAL A 52 -11.04 -6.34 11.72
CA VAL A 52 -9.66 -5.87 11.90
C VAL A 52 -9.61 -4.77 12.97
N ARG A 53 -10.51 -3.80 12.92
CA ARG A 53 -10.60 -2.75 13.95
C ARG A 53 -10.80 -3.29 15.35
N LYS A 54 -11.58 -4.38 15.45
CA LYS A 54 -11.87 -5.04 16.74
C LYS A 54 -10.65 -5.78 17.30
N CYS A 55 -9.83 -6.36 16.43
CA CYS A 55 -8.74 -7.27 16.83
C CYS A 55 -7.35 -6.63 16.76
N CYS A 56 -7.22 -5.45 16.19
CA CYS A 56 -5.92 -4.81 15.93
C CYS A 56 -6.01 -3.31 16.21
N GLY A 57 -5.04 -2.78 16.92
CA GLY A 57 -5.00 -1.36 17.33
C GLY A 57 -4.23 -0.45 16.37
N LEU A 58 -3.73 -0.96 15.26
CA LEU A 58 -2.96 -0.14 14.33
C LEU A 58 -3.86 0.78 13.48
N PRO A 59 -3.35 1.95 13.07
CA PRO A 59 -4.03 2.74 12.04
C PRO A 59 -4.22 1.92 10.76
N VAL A 60 -5.34 2.14 10.07
CA VAL A 60 -5.68 1.41 8.85
C VAL A 60 -5.96 2.38 7.71
N ARG A 61 -5.25 2.23 6.60
CA ARG A 61 -5.60 2.83 5.33
C ARG A 61 -6.21 1.74 4.45
N VAL A 62 -7.35 2.03 3.85
CA VAL A 62 -8.13 1.04 3.09
C VAL A 62 -7.85 1.20 1.61
N LEU A 63 -7.40 0.11 0.97
CA LEU A 63 -7.22 0.09 -0.48
C LEU A 63 -8.58 0.12 -1.16
N LEU A 64 -8.77 1.07 -2.06
CA LEU A 64 -9.98 1.14 -2.88
C LEU A 64 -9.60 0.94 -4.34
N ARG A 65 -9.89 -0.25 -4.83
CA ARG A 65 -9.63 -0.69 -6.20
C ARG A 65 -10.75 -1.65 -6.59
N PRO A 66 -11.64 -1.27 -7.53
CA PRO A 66 -12.85 -2.06 -7.78
C PRO A 66 -12.58 -3.39 -8.46
N ARG A 67 -11.46 -3.54 -9.15
CA ARG A 67 -11.08 -4.77 -9.86
C ARG A 67 -9.58 -4.81 -10.11
N PHE A 68 -9.04 -5.97 -10.43
CA PHE A 68 -7.66 -6.04 -10.93
C PHE A 68 -7.57 -5.42 -12.33
N GLY A 69 -6.37 -5.24 -12.84
CA GLY A 69 -6.14 -4.64 -14.15
C GLY A 69 -5.70 -3.19 -14.03
N ASP A 70 -6.05 -2.37 -15.01
CA ASP A 70 -5.64 -0.98 -15.08
C ASP A 70 -6.35 -0.07 -14.08
N PHE A 71 -6.05 1.22 -14.17
CA PHE A 71 -6.61 2.26 -13.29
C PHE A 71 -7.42 3.29 -14.07
N LEU A 72 -7.88 2.90 -15.27
CA LEU A 72 -8.82 3.66 -16.09
C LEU A 72 -10.22 3.12 -15.81
N TYR A 73 -11.03 3.88 -15.10
CA TYR A 73 -12.29 3.40 -14.57
C TYR A 73 -13.48 3.87 -15.39
N THR A 74 -14.48 2.99 -15.51
CA THR A 74 -15.78 3.35 -16.06
C THR A 74 -16.52 4.27 -15.09
N GLU A 75 -17.62 4.89 -15.54
CA GLU A 75 -18.46 5.70 -14.65
C GLU A 75 -18.98 4.90 -13.46
N HIS A 76 -19.35 3.64 -13.68
CA HIS A 76 -19.83 2.76 -12.59
C HIS A 76 -18.72 2.41 -11.63
N GLU A 77 -17.54 2.11 -12.13
CA GLU A 77 -16.38 1.81 -11.27
C GLU A 77 -15.97 3.03 -10.44
N PHE A 78 -15.98 4.20 -11.04
CA PHE A 78 -15.70 5.44 -10.29
C PHE A 78 -16.77 5.70 -9.23
N GLU A 79 -18.05 5.48 -9.54
CA GLU A 79 -19.11 5.63 -8.56
C GLU A 79 -18.97 4.66 -7.39
N LEU A 80 -18.52 3.41 -7.66
CA LEU A 80 -18.18 2.47 -6.61
C LEU A 80 -17.08 3.02 -5.69
N LEU A 81 -16.01 3.57 -6.28
CA LEU A 81 -14.92 4.19 -5.51
C LEU A 81 -15.44 5.32 -4.63
N ARG A 82 -16.25 6.20 -5.19
CA ARG A 82 -16.81 7.36 -4.46
C ARG A 82 -17.63 6.89 -3.26
N LYS A 83 -18.49 5.89 -3.46
CA LYS A 83 -19.32 5.32 -2.39
C LYS A 83 -18.46 4.64 -1.34
N GLU A 84 -17.42 3.91 -1.74
CA GLU A 84 -16.53 3.24 -0.79
C GLU A 84 -15.74 4.25 0.04
N VAL A 85 -15.25 5.34 -0.56
CA VAL A 85 -14.58 6.41 0.20
C VAL A 85 -15.51 6.95 1.29
N ALA A 86 -16.75 7.29 0.93
CA ALA A 86 -17.74 7.79 1.89
C ALA A 86 -18.03 6.76 3.00
N LEU A 87 -18.19 5.49 2.61
CA LEU A 87 -18.46 4.41 3.56
C LEU A 87 -17.35 4.25 4.59
N PHE A 88 -16.11 4.15 4.14
CA PHE A 88 -14.97 3.96 5.05
C PHE A 88 -14.68 5.21 5.88
N ARG A 89 -14.96 6.41 5.35
CA ARG A 89 -14.91 7.62 6.15
C ARG A 89 -15.90 7.55 7.31
N GLU A 90 -17.15 7.18 7.05
CA GLU A 90 -18.19 7.05 8.08
C GLU A 90 -17.84 6.01 9.13
N LYS A 91 -17.16 4.94 8.72
CA LYS A 91 -16.75 3.86 9.62
C LYS A 91 -15.43 4.13 10.35
N GLY A 92 -14.83 5.29 10.12
CA GLY A 92 -13.67 5.72 10.90
C GLY A 92 -12.33 5.18 10.42
N ALA A 93 -12.19 4.83 9.13
CA ALA A 93 -10.89 4.49 8.59
C ALA A 93 -9.93 5.69 8.72
N ASP A 94 -8.65 5.41 8.92
CA ASP A 94 -7.64 6.47 9.07
C ASP A 94 -7.26 7.10 7.74
N GLY A 95 -7.37 6.34 6.67
CA GLY A 95 -7.08 6.82 5.33
C GLY A 95 -7.58 5.88 4.26
N VAL A 96 -7.47 6.33 3.01
CA VAL A 96 -7.77 5.52 1.83
C VAL A 96 -6.59 5.55 0.88
N VAL A 97 -6.47 4.48 0.10
CA VAL A 97 -5.40 4.28 -0.88
C VAL A 97 -6.08 4.20 -2.24
N ILE A 98 -5.85 5.21 -3.07
CA ILE A 98 -6.60 5.44 -4.32
C ILE A 98 -5.66 5.81 -5.47
N GLY A 99 -6.16 5.71 -6.70
CA GLY A 99 -5.43 6.16 -7.90
C GLY A 99 -6.27 5.97 -9.14
N CYS A 100 -6.46 7.05 -9.89
CA CYS A 100 -7.24 7.05 -11.14
C CYS A 100 -6.40 7.69 -12.24
N LEU A 101 -6.29 7.01 -13.38
CA LEU A 101 -5.55 7.50 -14.54
C LEU A 101 -6.47 7.78 -15.71
N LYS A 102 -6.03 8.62 -16.63
CA LYS A 102 -6.62 8.83 -17.94
C LYS A 102 -5.98 7.91 -18.97
N LYS A 103 -6.58 7.83 -20.15
CA LYS A 103 -6.10 7.00 -21.27
C LYS A 103 -4.66 7.30 -21.69
N ASP A 104 -4.25 8.55 -21.55
CA ASP A 104 -2.90 8.98 -21.91
C ASP A 104 -1.85 8.73 -20.82
N GLY A 105 -2.24 8.10 -19.71
CA GLY A 105 -1.35 7.82 -18.59
C GLY A 105 -1.17 8.98 -17.63
N SER A 106 -1.91 10.08 -17.81
CA SER A 106 -1.89 11.17 -16.83
C SER A 106 -2.78 10.85 -15.63
N LEU A 107 -2.50 11.50 -14.50
CA LEU A 107 -3.36 11.40 -13.33
C LEU A 107 -4.72 12.05 -13.63
N HIS A 108 -5.80 11.36 -13.29
CA HIS A 108 -7.14 11.88 -13.50
C HIS A 108 -7.48 12.88 -12.38
N MET A 109 -7.06 14.12 -12.56
CA MET A 109 -7.17 15.16 -11.53
C MET A 109 -8.60 15.39 -11.03
N GLU A 110 -9.56 15.39 -11.95
CA GLU A 110 -10.97 15.61 -11.61
C GLU A 110 -11.51 14.50 -10.72
N GLN A 111 -11.30 13.24 -11.10
CA GLN A 111 -11.71 12.09 -10.28
C GLN A 111 -10.98 12.07 -8.93
N MET A 112 -9.68 12.34 -8.93
CA MET A 112 -8.91 12.38 -7.68
C MET A 112 -9.42 13.47 -6.74
N ARG A 113 -9.71 14.67 -7.25
CA ARG A 113 -10.28 15.74 -6.43
C ARG A 113 -11.61 15.34 -5.80
N GLU A 114 -12.45 14.68 -6.56
CA GLU A 114 -13.75 14.25 -6.07
C GLU A 114 -13.62 13.21 -4.97
N LEU A 115 -12.76 12.21 -5.16
CA LEU A 115 -12.49 11.19 -4.13
C LEU A 115 -11.88 11.79 -2.86
N ILE A 116 -10.94 12.71 -3.01
CA ILE A 116 -10.28 13.37 -1.89
C ILE A 116 -11.28 14.24 -1.12
N ARG A 117 -12.18 14.92 -1.82
CA ARG A 117 -13.27 15.68 -1.19
C ARG A 117 -14.16 14.77 -0.36
N GLU A 118 -14.56 13.61 -0.91
CA GLU A 118 -15.36 12.62 -0.18
C GLU A 118 -14.61 12.05 1.03
N ALA A 119 -13.29 11.97 0.96
CA ALA A 119 -12.45 11.45 2.05
C ALA A 119 -12.47 12.35 3.29
N GLY A 120 -12.78 13.63 3.13
CA GLY A 120 -12.80 14.56 4.26
C GLY A 120 -11.43 14.67 4.93
N SER A 121 -11.36 14.34 6.22
CA SER A 121 -10.13 14.40 7.00
C SER A 121 -9.27 13.13 6.91
N MET A 122 -9.73 12.09 6.23
CA MET A 122 -8.91 10.88 6.05
C MET A 122 -7.62 11.18 5.30
N LYS A 123 -6.56 10.48 5.66
CA LYS A 123 -5.27 10.55 4.95
C LYS A 123 -5.37 9.86 3.60
N ILE A 124 -4.54 10.26 2.66
CA ILE A 124 -4.59 9.78 1.28
C ILE A 124 -3.24 9.23 0.86
N THR A 125 -3.22 7.97 0.42
CA THR A 125 -2.10 7.39 -0.31
C THR A 125 -2.48 7.29 -1.78
N LEU A 126 -1.60 7.76 -2.66
CA LEU A 126 -1.67 7.41 -4.07
C LEU A 126 -0.93 6.09 -4.25
N HIS A 127 -1.63 5.07 -4.72
CA HIS A 127 -1.05 3.73 -4.87
C HIS A 127 -0.24 3.57 -6.17
N ARG A 128 0.07 2.33 -6.52
CA ARG A 128 0.96 2.01 -7.63
C ARG A 128 0.39 2.30 -9.03
N ALA A 129 -0.79 2.92 -9.15
CA ALA A 129 -1.17 3.59 -10.40
C ALA A 129 -0.07 4.57 -10.83
N PHE A 130 0.63 5.17 -9.86
CA PHE A 130 1.81 5.99 -10.10
C PHE A 130 2.87 5.25 -10.91
N ASP A 131 3.03 3.95 -10.71
CA ASP A 131 4.06 3.16 -11.38
C ASP A 131 3.78 2.90 -12.85
N VAL A 132 2.57 3.17 -13.31
CA VAL A 132 2.17 3.04 -14.72
C VAL A 132 1.70 4.36 -15.32
N CYS A 133 1.94 5.48 -14.65
CA CYS A 133 1.67 6.80 -15.23
C CYS A 133 2.77 7.18 -16.24
N ALA A 134 2.43 8.09 -17.16
CA ALA A 134 3.34 8.48 -18.23
C ALA A 134 4.46 9.42 -17.75
N GLU A 135 4.14 10.35 -16.84
CA GLU A 135 5.08 11.41 -16.42
C GLU A 135 5.14 11.48 -14.88
N PRO A 136 5.97 10.65 -14.24
CA PRO A 136 5.95 10.53 -12.78
C PRO A 136 6.33 11.82 -12.04
N MET A 137 7.24 12.63 -12.59
CA MET A 137 7.61 13.87 -11.93
C MET A 137 6.46 14.88 -11.92
N ARG A 138 5.67 14.91 -13.00
CA ARG A 138 4.46 15.73 -13.08
C ARG A 138 3.39 15.24 -12.12
N VAL A 139 3.17 13.93 -12.10
CA VAL A 139 2.16 13.32 -11.19
C VAL A 139 2.55 13.56 -9.73
N TYR A 140 3.84 13.51 -9.41
CA TYR A 140 4.30 13.84 -8.06
C TYR A 140 3.87 15.25 -7.64
N GLY A 141 4.10 16.24 -8.50
CA GLY A 141 3.68 17.63 -8.24
C GLY A 141 2.16 17.77 -8.10
N GLN A 142 1.42 17.11 -8.98
CA GLN A 142 -0.04 17.11 -8.93
C GLN A 142 -0.59 16.45 -7.66
N ALA A 143 0.03 15.37 -7.22
CA ALA A 143 -0.33 14.72 -5.96
C ALA A 143 -0.16 15.67 -4.77
N GLY A 144 0.92 16.44 -4.76
CA GLY A 144 1.12 17.48 -3.75
C GLY A 144 0.04 18.55 -3.77
N GLU A 145 -0.34 19.03 -4.95
CA GLU A 145 -1.43 20.01 -5.13
C GLU A 145 -2.77 19.47 -4.59
N LEU A 146 -3.01 18.17 -4.73
CA LEU A 146 -4.23 17.53 -4.26
C LEU A 146 -4.27 17.27 -2.76
N GLY A 147 -3.16 17.48 -2.05
CA GLY A 147 -3.08 17.19 -0.62
C GLY A 147 -2.85 15.72 -0.31
N ILE A 148 -2.38 14.93 -1.27
CA ILE A 148 -1.98 13.54 -1.03
C ILE A 148 -0.73 13.55 -0.15
N ASP A 149 -0.74 12.76 0.93
CA ASP A 149 0.36 12.76 1.89
C ASP A 149 1.44 11.72 1.57
N THR A 150 1.09 10.65 0.85
CA THR A 150 2.00 9.53 0.59
C THR A 150 1.80 8.99 -0.82
N ILE A 151 2.90 8.65 -1.49
CA ILE A 151 2.88 7.90 -2.74
C ILE A 151 3.57 6.57 -2.52
N LEU A 152 2.84 5.47 -2.74
CA LEU A 152 3.38 4.11 -2.73
C LEU A 152 3.90 3.79 -4.13
N THR A 153 5.18 3.51 -4.25
CA THR A 153 5.78 3.35 -5.57
C THR A 153 6.96 2.37 -5.56
N SER A 154 7.11 1.67 -6.67
CA SER A 154 8.27 0.83 -6.97
C SER A 154 9.29 1.55 -7.87
N GLY A 155 9.11 2.86 -8.10
CA GLY A 155 9.94 3.58 -9.06
C GLY A 155 9.67 3.20 -10.50
N GLN A 156 8.43 2.84 -10.83
CA GLN A 156 7.97 2.43 -12.16
C GLN A 156 8.65 1.18 -12.70
N ARG A 157 9.08 0.29 -11.82
CA ARG A 157 9.70 -0.97 -12.19
C ARG A 157 8.98 -2.13 -11.50
N GLU A 158 9.37 -3.35 -11.82
CA GLU A 158 8.77 -4.57 -11.26
C GLU A 158 8.93 -4.69 -9.75
N ASN A 159 9.98 -4.05 -9.19
CA ASN A 159 10.19 -3.96 -7.75
C ASN A 159 10.96 -2.68 -7.41
N CYS A 160 10.95 -2.30 -6.14
CA CYS A 160 11.54 -1.04 -5.71
C CYS A 160 13.06 -1.02 -5.81
N LEU A 161 13.73 -2.16 -5.69
CA LEU A 161 15.18 -2.21 -5.83
C LEU A 161 15.59 -1.84 -7.25
N ALA A 162 14.89 -2.39 -8.26
CA ALA A 162 15.11 -2.00 -9.66
C ALA A 162 14.72 -0.55 -9.93
N GLY A 163 13.71 -0.04 -9.22
CA GLY A 163 13.21 1.33 -9.37
C GLY A 163 13.94 2.38 -8.53
N MET A 164 15.00 2.00 -7.82
CA MET A 164 15.73 2.93 -6.95
C MET A 164 16.16 4.23 -7.63
N PRO A 165 16.60 4.26 -8.90
CA PRO A 165 16.95 5.53 -9.53
C PRO A 165 15.84 6.57 -9.52
N LEU A 166 14.61 6.17 -9.90
CA LEU A 166 13.47 7.11 -9.86
C LEU A 166 13.09 7.46 -8.42
N LEU A 167 13.14 6.49 -7.52
CA LEU A 167 12.84 6.74 -6.09
C LEU A 167 13.79 7.78 -5.50
N LYS A 168 15.06 7.75 -5.87
CA LYS A 168 16.04 8.77 -5.47
C LYS A 168 15.69 10.15 -6.02
N GLU A 169 15.27 10.24 -7.28
CA GLU A 169 14.86 11.51 -7.89
C GLU A 169 13.63 12.09 -7.19
N LEU A 170 12.64 11.24 -6.91
CA LEU A 170 11.43 11.64 -6.19
C LEU A 170 11.73 12.11 -4.77
N SER A 171 12.64 11.43 -4.08
CA SER A 171 13.08 11.81 -2.75
C SER A 171 13.74 13.19 -2.73
N LYS A 172 14.58 13.48 -3.73
CA LYS A 172 15.19 14.81 -3.89
C LYS A 172 14.13 15.87 -4.17
N LEU A 173 13.16 15.55 -5.01
CA LEU A 173 12.06 16.47 -5.33
C LEU A 173 11.25 16.78 -4.07
N ARG A 174 10.98 15.77 -3.25
CA ARG A 174 10.30 15.96 -1.96
C ARG A 174 11.07 16.91 -1.04
N GLN A 175 12.37 16.74 -0.92
CA GLN A 175 13.21 17.61 -0.08
C GLN A 175 13.13 19.07 -0.53
N ARG A 176 13.00 19.32 -1.83
CA ARG A 176 12.90 20.68 -2.36
C ARG A 176 11.51 21.29 -2.23
N THR A 177 10.47 20.48 -2.32
CA THR A 177 9.09 20.98 -2.44
C THR A 177 8.22 20.75 -1.20
N GLY A 178 8.63 19.86 -0.30
CA GLY A 178 7.80 19.46 0.82
C GLY A 178 6.58 18.65 0.41
N GLY A 179 6.60 18.03 -0.76
CA GLY A 179 5.49 17.24 -1.30
C GLY A 179 5.27 15.90 -0.59
N PRO A 180 4.47 15.01 -1.20
CA PRO A 180 4.12 13.72 -0.59
C PRO A 180 5.33 12.89 -0.19
N GLN A 181 5.18 12.16 0.91
CA GLN A 181 6.16 11.17 1.34
C GLN A 181 6.26 10.04 0.31
N ILE A 182 7.48 9.60 0.03
CA ILE A 182 7.72 8.45 -0.83
C ILE A 182 7.77 7.21 0.04
N MET A 183 6.91 6.25 -0.26
CA MET A 183 6.88 4.96 0.42
C MET A 183 7.27 3.88 -0.58
N ALA A 184 8.41 3.24 -0.37
CA ALA A 184 8.91 2.19 -1.25
C ALA A 184 8.05 0.93 -1.09
N GLY A 185 7.62 0.38 -2.20
CA GLY A 185 6.83 -0.86 -2.23
C GLY A 185 7.18 -1.74 -3.41
N ALA A 186 6.65 -2.94 -3.41
CA ALA A 186 6.93 -4.05 -4.31
C ALA A 186 8.32 -4.67 -4.07
N GLY A 187 8.29 -5.89 -3.58
CA GLY A 187 9.51 -6.65 -3.31
C GLY A 187 10.29 -6.16 -2.09
N VAL A 188 9.65 -5.48 -1.16
CA VAL A 188 10.29 -5.03 0.07
C VAL A 188 10.50 -6.21 1.01
N THR A 189 11.76 -6.41 1.39
CA THR A 189 12.21 -7.39 2.38
C THR A 189 13.10 -6.67 3.38
N PRO A 190 13.43 -7.28 4.53
CA PRO A 190 14.39 -6.68 5.45
C PRO A 190 15.73 -6.31 4.79
N ASP A 191 16.25 -7.17 3.91
CA ASP A 191 17.51 -6.88 3.21
C ASP A 191 17.39 -5.72 2.24
N VAL A 192 16.25 -5.62 1.53
CA VAL A 192 15.96 -4.48 0.64
C VAL A 192 15.91 -3.18 1.44
N ILE A 193 15.28 -3.21 2.61
CA ILE A 193 15.24 -2.04 3.50
C ILE A 193 16.66 -1.60 3.89
N ARG A 194 17.55 -2.54 4.23
CA ARG A 194 18.96 -2.21 4.54
C ARG A 194 19.60 -1.43 3.39
N THR A 195 19.44 -1.94 2.16
CA THR A 195 20.00 -1.31 0.97
C THR A 195 19.47 0.10 0.79
N PHE A 196 18.15 0.29 0.96
CA PHE A 196 17.54 1.62 0.85
C PHE A 196 18.02 2.58 1.93
N LEU A 197 18.23 2.11 3.15
CA LEU A 197 18.74 2.95 4.23
C LEU A 197 20.18 3.39 3.99
N GLU A 198 20.99 2.56 3.34
CA GLU A 198 22.37 2.88 2.99
C GLU A 198 22.45 3.86 1.82
N GLU A 199 21.55 3.74 0.86
CA GLU A 199 21.67 4.44 -0.43
C GLU A 199 20.67 5.59 -0.63
N THR A 200 19.66 5.72 0.25
CA THR A 200 18.60 6.73 0.10
C THR A 200 18.22 7.34 1.44
N ASP A 201 17.45 8.44 1.36
CA ASP A 201 16.84 9.06 2.54
C ASP A 201 15.37 8.66 2.72
N ILE A 202 14.94 7.59 2.05
CA ILE A 202 13.55 7.13 2.14
C ILE A 202 13.30 6.51 3.52
N THR A 203 12.24 6.95 4.18
CA THR A 203 11.89 6.55 5.54
C THR A 203 10.64 5.69 5.64
N ALA A 204 9.87 5.57 4.56
CA ALA A 204 8.63 4.81 4.54
C ALA A 204 8.74 3.58 3.65
N TYR A 205 8.32 2.44 4.19
CA TYR A 205 8.41 1.13 3.54
C TYR A 205 7.11 0.38 3.69
N HIS A 206 6.69 -0.27 2.61
CA HIS A 206 5.46 -1.04 2.53
C HIS A 206 5.79 -2.46 2.12
N LEU A 207 5.36 -3.44 2.90
CA LEU A 207 5.66 -4.83 2.63
C LEU A 207 4.47 -5.74 2.94
N SER A 208 4.44 -6.91 2.30
CA SER A 208 3.45 -7.95 2.62
C SER A 208 3.95 -8.91 3.70
N ALA A 209 5.25 -9.13 3.78
CA ALA A 209 5.88 -10.07 4.72
C ALA A 209 5.19 -11.44 4.70
N LYS A 210 4.72 -11.86 3.53
CA LYS A 210 3.88 -13.06 3.41
C LYS A 210 4.67 -14.35 3.57
N LYS A 211 4.01 -15.33 4.20
CA LYS A 211 4.42 -16.72 4.21
C LYS A 211 3.29 -17.57 3.66
N THR A 212 3.61 -18.76 3.18
CA THR A 212 2.62 -19.74 2.77
C THR A 212 2.42 -20.75 3.89
N MET A 213 1.17 -21.17 4.06
CA MET A 213 0.79 -22.21 5.00
C MET A 213 0.01 -23.27 4.25
N ASP A 214 0.22 -24.53 4.61
CA ASP A 214 -0.59 -25.60 4.07
C ASP A 214 -1.98 -25.53 4.67
N SER A 215 -3.00 -25.80 3.84
CA SER A 215 -4.38 -25.85 4.31
C SER A 215 -4.57 -26.88 5.42
N GLY A 216 -5.46 -26.60 6.37
CA GLY A 216 -5.88 -27.57 7.37
C GLY A 216 -6.83 -28.66 6.84
N MET A 217 -7.21 -28.61 5.55
CA MET A 217 -8.09 -29.63 4.97
C MET A 217 -7.37 -30.96 4.87
N ARG A 218 -7.97 -32.01 5.43
CA ARG A 218 -7.49 -33.40 5.32
C ARG A 218 -7.90 -34.02 4.01
N TYR A 219 -9.19 -33.93 3.68
CA TYR A 219 -9.68 -34.36 2.38
C TYR A 219 -9.36 -33.29 1.36
N ARG A 220 -8.77 -33.70 0.22
CA ARG A 220 -8.41 -32.77 -0.86
C ARG A 220 -8.82 -33.35 -2.19
N ARG A 221 -9.33 -32.49 -3.07
CA ARG A 221 -9.63 -32.84 -4.46
C ARG A 221 -8.75 -31.99 -5.34
N GLU A 222 -7.73 -32.62 -5.88
CA GLU A 222 -6.79 -31.97 -6.80
C GLU A 222 -7.45 -31.74 -8.17
N GLY A 223 -6.94 -30.75 -8.92
CA GLY A 223 -7.35 -30.50 -10.30
C GLY A 223 -8.67 -29.77 -10.47
N VAL A 224 -9.19 -29.13 -9.41
CA VAL A 224 -10.44 -28.36 -9.46
C VAL A 224 -10.16 -26.92 -9.00
N PRO A 225 -9.58 -26.08 -9.87
CA PRO A 225 -9.28 -24.70 -9.51
C PRO A 225 -10.53 -23.83 -9.46
N MET A 226 -10.60 -22.92 -8.45
CA MET A 226 -11.69 -21.98 -8.33
C MET A 226 -11.49 -20.75 -9.20
N GLY A 227 -10.24 -20.42 -9.51
CA GLY A 227 -9.88 -19.25 -10.33
C GLY A 227 -8.69 -19.58 -11.20
N LEU A 228 -7.59 -18.85 -11.01
CA LEU A 228 -6.35 -19.08 -11.77
C LEU A 228 -5.80 -20.47 -11.47
N PRO A 229 -5.55 -21.30 -12.51
CA PRO A 229 -5.04 -22.67 -12.29
C PRO A 229 -3.69 -22.74 -11.57
N SER A 230 -2.92 -21.66 -11.61
CA SER A 230 -1.63 -21.56 -10.92
C SER A 230 -1.75 -21.39 -9.40
N LEU A 231 -2.95 -21.09 -8.90
CA LEU A 231 -3.21 -20.90 -7.47
C LEU A 231 -3.87 -22.15 -6.89
N SER A 232 -3.26 -22.70 -5.84
CA SER A 232 -3.82 -23.86 -5.15
C SER A 232 -4.82 -23.40 -4.07
N GLU A 233 -5.97 -24.07 -3.99
CA GLU A 233 -6.94 -23.86 -2.92
C GLU A 233 -6.42 -24.35 -1.56
N TYR A 234 -5.32 -25.12 -1.56
CA TYR A 234 -4.74 -25.69 -0.34
C TYR A 234 -3.51 -24.95 0.15
N THR A 235 -3.18 -23.81 -0.46
CA THR A 235 -2.11 -22.92 0.00
C THR A 235 -2.74 -21.63 0.52
N ILE A 236 -2.49 -21.33 1.79
CA ILE A 236 -3.02 -20.13 2.44
C ILE A 236 -1.86 -19.16 2.64
N TYR A 237 -2.10 -17.88 2.35
CA TYR A 237 -1.10 -16.82 2.54
C TYR A 237 -1.42 -16.06 3.82
N ARG A 238 -0.39 -15.80 4.62
CA ARG A 238 -0.49 -15.04 5.87
C ARG A 238 0.74 -14.15 6.02
N THR A 239 0.62 -13.10 6.80
CA THR A 239 1.76 -12.28 7.20
C THR A 239 2.61 -13.06 8.20
N ASP A 240 3.93 -13.00 8.03
CA ASP A 240 4.88 -13.57 8.99
C ASP A 240 5.37 -12.47 9.93
N SER A 241 4.97 -12.54 11.19
CA SER A 241 5.34 -11.55 12.21
C SER A 241 6.86 -11.44 12.40
N ARG A 242 7.60 -12.52 12.14
CA ARG A 242 9.07 -12.53 12.29
C ARG A 242 9.73 -11.68 11.20
N VAL A 243 9.20 -11.70 9.98
CA VAL A 243 9.70 -10.85 8.89
C VAL A 243 9.41 -9.38 9.19
N VAL A 244 8.20 -9.08 9.67
CA VAL A 244 7.83 -7.72 10.10
C VAL A 244 8.76 -7.25 11.22
N ALA A 245 9.02 -8.11 12.22
CA ALA A 245 9.89 -7.79 13.35
C ALA A 245 11.32 -7.51 12.90
N GLU A 246 11.85 -8.26 11.95
CA GLU A 246 13.19 -8.03 11.42
C GLU A 246 13.27 -6.70 10.68
N ALA A 247 12.27 -6.40 9.85
CA ALA A 247 12.18 -5.10 9.16
C ALA A 247 12.12 -3.94 10.18
N LYS A 248 11.29 -4.09 11.21
CA LYS A 248 11.16 -3.07 12.26
C LYS A 248 12.46 -2.88 13.02
N ARG A 249 13.15 -3.97 13.35
CA ARG A 249 14.44 -3.93 14.04
C ARG A 249 15.46 -3.12 13.24
N ILE A 250 15.55 -3.37 11.94
CA ILE A 250 16.48 -2.66 11.05
C ILE A 250 16.20 -1.16 11.05
N LEU A 251 14.93 -0.77 10.94
CA LEU A 251 14.53 0.63 10.96
C LEU A 251 14.83 1.28 12.31
N THR A 252 14.55 0.59 13.42
CA THR A 252 14.80 1.09 14.77
C THR A 252 16.28 1.29 15.02
N GLU A 253 17.12 0.32 14.66
CA GLU A 253 18.57 0.42 14.81
C GLU A 253 19.16 1.56 13.99
N ASN A 254 18.67 1.76 12.76
CA ASN A 254 19.14 2.85 11.91
C ASN A 254 18.76 4.22 12.48
N GLY A 255 17.60 4.34 13.09
CA GLY A 255 17.13 5.58 13.72
C GLY A 255 17.91 6.00 14.96
N THR A 256 18.70 5.09 15.55
CA THR A 256 19.53 5.38 16.73
C THR A 256 20.98 5.71 16.38
N ARG A 257 21.36 5.69 15.13
CA ARG A 257 22.70 6.06 14.59
C ARG A 257 22.69 7.51 14.07
#